data_da29b07d5c3d78356f42d826511a2672
#
_entry.id   da29b07d5c3d78356f42d826511a2672
#
_cell.length_a   1.000
_cell.length_b   1.000
_cell.length_c   1.000
_cell.angle_alpha   90.00
_cell.angle_beta   90.00
_cell.angle_gamma   90.00
#
_symmetry.space_group_name_H-M   'P 1'
#
loop_
_entity.id
_entity.type
_entity.pdbx_description
1 polymer ?
#
loop_
_entity_poly.entity_id
_entity_poly.type
_entity_poly.pdbx_seq_one_letter_code
_entity_poly.pdbx_strand_id
1 'polypeptide(L)'
;MEEEHPLGYLLGRPLRVFLTQLANEFRNREIELTFEQFVMLRMINANSQLIQQDIAHHLQKDKSLIVRQMNGLIEKNYVVRRANKADKRKKNLILTPKGTEMMNKITELSFEVSNKLLSGIEVEDYNAFRRVLNTIQENGGSSDELINNSN
;
A
#
# COMPACT_ATOMS: atom_id res chain seq x y z
N MET A 1 -36.25 -10.31 -3.59
CA MET A 1 -35.01 -11.11 -3.55
C MET A 1 -33.87 -10.13 -3.68
N GLU A 2 -33.19 -9.84 -2.59
CA GLU A 2 -31.95 -9.07 -2.65
C GLU A 2 -30.94 -9.91 -3.42
N GLU A 3 -30.40 -9.38 -4.52
CA GLU A 3 -29.32 -10.04 -5.23
C GLU A 3 -28.09 -10.05 -4.30
N GLU A 4 -27.78 -11.20 -3.74
CA GLU A 4 -26.55 -11.42 -3.00
C GLU A 4 -25.37 -11.33 -3.98
N HIS A 5 -24.68 -10.19 -3.97
CA HIS A 5 -23.49 -10.04 -4.78
C HIS A 5 -22.31 -10.83 -4.14
N PRO A 6 -21.52 -11.54 -4.95
CA PRO A 6 -20.33 -12.22 -4.45
C PRO A 6 -19.38 -11.25 -3.74
N LEU A 7 -18.69 -11.74 -2.69
CA LEU A 7 -17.76 -10.95 -1.89
C LEU A 7 -16.75 -10.14 -2.74
N GLY A 8 -16.17 -10.75 -3.77
CA GLY A 8 -15.24 -10.08 -4.66
C GLY A 8 -15.84 -8.86 -5.37
N TYR A 9 -17.12 -8.89 -5.69
CA TYR A 9 -17.84 -7.76 -6.30
C TYR A 9 -18.05 -6.63 -5.27
N LEU A 10 -18.46 -6.99 -4.04
CA LEU A 10 -18.66 -6.03 -2.95
C LEU A 10 -17.38 -5.30 -2.57
N LEU A 11 -16.25 -5.99 -2.57
CA LEU A 11 -14.94 -5.39 -2.28
C LEU A 11 -14.36 -4.65 -3.50
N GLY A 12 -14.50 -5.22 -4.70
CA GLY A 12 -13.84 -4.72 -5.90
C GLY A 12 -14.38 -3.37 -6.37
N ARG A 13 -15.68 -3.14 -6.30
CA ARG A 13 -16.28 -1.85 -6.72
C ARG A 13 -15.84 -0.67 -5.86
N PRO A 14 -15.99 -0.72 -4.52
CA PRO A 14 -15.51 0.35 -3.64
C PRO A 14 -14.00 0.59 -3.77
N LEU A 15 -13.21 -0.47 -3.86
CA LEU A 15 -11.76 -0.35 -4.08
C LEU A 15 -11.46 0.41 -5.38
N ARG A 16 -12.15 0.10 -6.47
CA ARG A 16 -11.96 0.83 -7.74
C ARG A 16 -12.29 2.31 -7.61
N VAL A 17 -13.38 2.64 -6.91
CA VAL A 17 -13.75 4.05 -6.65
C VAL A 17 -12.63 4.76 -5.89
N PHE A 18 -12.14 4.16 -4.81
CA PHE A 18 -11.03 4.71 -4.02
C PHE A 18 -9.78 4.93 -4.87
N LEU A 19 -9.35 3.91 -5.63
CA LEU A 19 -8.14 3.99 -6.46
C LEU A 19 -8.28 5.05 -7.56
N THR A 20 -9.45 5.20 -8.15
CA THR A 20 -9.72 6.24 -9.16
C THR A 20 -9.64 7.64 -8.56
N GLN A 21 -10.22 7.86 -7.40
CA GLN A 21 -10.13 9.15 -6.70
C GLN A 21 -8.70 9.47 -6.30
N LEU A 22 -7.96 8.50 -5.76
CA LEU A 22 -6.57 8.67 -5.38
C LEU A 22 -5.68 8.98 -6.60
N ALA A 23 -5.88 8.28 -7.72
CA ALA A 23 -5.17 8.55 -8.96
C ALA A 23 -5.45 9.96 -9.52
N ASN A 24 -6.68 10.44 -9.38
CA ASN A 24 -7.04 11.82 -9.75
C ASN A 24 -6.29 12.84 -8.87
N GLU A 25 -6.23 12.60 -7.55
CA GLU A 25 -5.48 13.47 -6.64
C GLU A 25 -3.98 13.46 -6.95
N PHE A 26 -3.39 12.30 -7.27
CA PHE A 26 -2.00 12.23 -7.70
C PHE A 26 -1.76 13.07 -8.95
N ARG A 27 -2.65 12.98 -9.94
CA ARG A 27 -2.57 13.77 -11.18
C ARG A 27 -2.69 15.27 -10.91
N ASN A 28 -3.66 15.68 -10.08
CA ASN A 28 -3.88 17.08 -9.73
C ASN A 28 -2.69 17.71 -8.99
N ARG A 29 -1.91 16.88 -8.29
CA ARG A 29 -0.73 17.32 -7.52
C ARG A 29 0.61 16.94 -8.18
N GLU A 30 0.56 16.52 -9.44
CA GLU A 30 1.73 16.14 -10.23
C GLU A 30 2.61 15.08 -9.56
N ILE A 31 1.97 14.13 -8.85
CA ILE A 31 2.63 12.99 -8.23
C ILE A 31 2.69 11.84 -9.24
N GLU A 32 3.88 11.54 -9.71
CA GLU A 32 4.14 10.47 -10.67
C GLU A 32 4.49 9.15 -9.95
N LEU A 33 3.51 8.57 -9.26
CA LEU A 33 3.63 7.27 -8.61
C LEU A 33 2.48 6.38 -9.02
N THR A 34 2.77 5.09 -9.18
CA THR A 34 1.74 4.06 -9.30
C THR A 34 1.22 3.67 -7.91
N PHE A 35 0.06 3.02 -7.85
CA PHE A 35 -0.45 2.48 -6.59
C PHE A 35 0.49 1.41 -6.03
N GLU A 36 1.06 0.55 -6.88
CA GLU A 36 2.07 -0.44 -6.48
C GLU A 36 3.30 0.21 -5.85
N GLN A 37 3.79 1.31 -6.42
CA GLN A 37 4.91 2.07 -5.84
C GLN A 37 4.55 2.66 -4.48
N PHE A 38 3.33 3.15 -4.30
CA PHE A 38 2.84 3.59 -2.99
C PHE A 38 2.85 2.46 -1.97
N VAL A 39 2.32 1.28 -2.32
CA VAL A 39 2.34 0.11 -1.44
C VAL A 39 3.77 -0.29 -1.09
N MET A 40 4.68 -0.29 -2.06
CA MET A 40 6.10 -0.58 -1.81
C MET A 40 6.75 0.40 -0.83
N LEU A 41 6.50 1.70 -0.99
CA LEU A 41 7.00 2.73 -0.06
C LEU A 41 6.48 2.50 1.36
N ARG A 42 5.20 2.14 1.51
CA ARG A 42 4.60 1.78 2.82
C ARG A 42 5.29 0.58 3.46
N MET A 43 5.52 -0.49 2.68
CA MET A 43 6.18 -1.69 3.16
C MET A 43 7.61 -1.38 3.63
N ILE A 44 8.37 -0.62 2.84
CA ILE A 44 9.74 -0.23 3.17
C ILE A 44 9.78 0.68 4.41
N ASN A 45 8.81 1.58 4.54
CA ASN A 45 8.68 2.43 5.72
C ASN A 45 8.40 1.62 7.01
N ALA A 46 7.57 0.59 6.89
CA ALA A 46 7.24 -0.28 8.02
C ALA A 46 8.39 -1.22 8.42
N ASN A 47 9.24 -1.62 7.47
CA ASN A 47 10.34 -2.57 7.71
C ASN A 47 11.56 -2.27 6.82
N SER A 48 12.56 -1.65 7.41
CA SER A 48 13.84 -1.30 6.74
C SER A 48 14.76 -2.50 6.46
N GLN A 49 14.38 -3.70 6.86
CA GLN A 49 15.14 -4.93 6.59
C GLN A 49 14.68 -5.65 5.32
N LEU A 50 13.59 -5.18 4.68
CA LEU A 50 13.07 -5.79 3.47
C LEU A 50 14.08 -5.75 2.34
N ILE A 51 14.15 -6.87 1.61
CA ILE A 51 14.79 -6.98 0.31
C ILE A 51 13.72 -7.03 -0.79
N GLN A 52 14.11 -6.82 -2.03
CA GLN A 52 13.20 -6.78 -3.17
C GLN A 52 12.40 -8.08 -3.36
N GLN A 53 13.01 -9.23 -3.03
CA GLN A 53 12.37 -10.54 -3.09
C GLN A 53 11.23 -10.68 -2.06
N ASP A 54 11.37 -10.10 -0.87
CA ASP A 54 10.33 -10.11 0.16
C ASP A 54 9.09 -9.36 -0.33
N ILE A 55 9.27 -8.22 -0.99
CA ILE A 55 8.19 -7.44 -1.58
C ILE A 55 7.48 -8.23 -2.68
N ALA A 56 8.23 -8.85 -3.59
CA ALA A 56 7.67 -9.67 -4.66
C ALA A 56 6.84 -10.83 -4.10
N HIS A 57 7.33 -11.51 -3.07
CA HIS A 57 6.63 -12.60 -2.40
C HIS A 57 5.34 -12.10 -1.72
N HIS A 58 5.41 -11.03 -0.96
CA HIS A 58 4.27 -10.46 -0.24
C HIS A 58 3.16 -9.98 -1.18
N LEU A 59 3.53 -9.27 -2.26
CA LEU A 59 2.57 -8.76 -3.23
C LEU A 59 2.08 -9.82 -4.22
N GLN A 60 2.64 -11.03 -4.19
CA GLN A 60 2.33 -12.11 -5.14
C GLN A 60 2.38 -11.64 -6.60
N LYS A 61 3.36 -10.77 -6.89
CA LYS A 61 3.58 -10.17 -8.21
C LYS A 61 4.82 -10.75 -8.87
N ASP A 62 4.85 -10.70 -10.19
CA ASP A 62 6.01 -11.08 -10.97
C ASP A 62 7.25 -10.29 -10.54
N LYS A 63 8.36 -11.02 -10.38
CA LYS A 63 9.64 -10.44 -9.95
C LYS A 63 10.12 -9.34 -10.89
N SER A 64 9.90 -9.47 -12.20
CA SER A 64 10.31 -8.47 -13.18
C SER A 64 9.52 -7.17 -13.07
N LEU A 65 8.23 -7.26 -12.74
CA LEU A 65 7.39 -6.10 -12.45
C LEU A 65 7.90 -5.36 -11.20
N ILE A 66 8.20 -6.09 -10.13
CA ILE A 66 8.73 -5.51 -8.88
C ILE A 66 10.09 -4.84 -9.14
N VAL A 67 10.99 -5.46 -9.89
CA VAL A 67 12.28 -4.86 -10.28
C VAL A 67 12.05 -3.53 -10.99
N ARG A 68 11.17 -3.49 -11.98
CA ARG A 68 10.88 -2.27 -12.76
C ARG A 68 10.29 -1.17 -11.89
N GLN A 69 9.31 -1.48 -11.06
CA GLN A 69 8.69 -0.50 -10.17
C GLN A 69 9.68 0.03 -9.13
N MET A 70 10.51 -0.86 -8.57
CA MET A 70 11.55 -0.46 -7.61
C MET A 70 12.63 0.41 -8.26
N ASN A 71 13.06 0.09 -9.47
CA ASN A 71 14.02 0.92 -10.20
C ASN A 71 13.45 2.34 -10.42
N GLY A 72 12.18 2.47 -10.73
CA GLY A 72 11.50 3.78 -10.83
C GLY A 72 11.56 4.58 -9.52
N LEU A 73 11.37 3.92 -8.37
CA LEU A 73 11.50 4.56 -7.05
C LEU A 73 12.93 4.99 -6.74
N ILE A 74 13.91 4.20 -7.16
CA ILE A 74 15.33 4.51 -6.97
C ILE A 74 15.78 5.65 -7.89
N GLU A 75 15.36 5.66 -9.14
CA GLU A 75 15.64 6.74 -10.09
C GLU A 75 15.09 8.08 -9.61
N LYS A 76 13.90 8.07 -8.98
CA LYS A 76 13.29 9.26 -8.35
C LYS A 76 13.94 9.63 -7.01
N ASN A 77 14.92 8.87 -6.56
CA ASN A 77 15.62 9.04 -5.28
C ASN A 77 14.70 8.95 -4.06
N TYR A 78 13.67 8.11 -4.12
CA TYR A 78 12.81 7.82 -2.96
C TYR A 78 13.29 6.63 -2.16
N VAL A 79 14.02 5.70 -2.78
CA VAL A 79 14.55 4.47 -2.18
C VAL A 79 16.02 4.30 -2.55
N VAL A 80 16.80 3.79 -1.61
CA VAL A 80 18.18 3.33 -1.84
C VAL A 80 18.33 1.88 -1.42
N ARG A 81 19.27 1.17 -2.07
CA ARG A 81 19.70 -0.16 -1.67
C ARG A 81 20.92 -0.04 -0.75
N ARG A 82 20.86 -0.66 0.41
CA ARG A 82 21.96 -0.72 1.37
C ARG A 82 22.36 -2.17 1.61
N ALA A 83 23.66 -2.47 1.61
CA ALA A 83 24.14 -3.80 1.93
C ALA A 83 23.66 -4.23 3.33
N ASN A 84 23.11 -5.44 3.43
CA ASN A 84 22.71 -6.00 4.72
C ASN A 84 23.97 -6.27 5.56
N LYS A 85 23.92 -5.96 6.86
CA LYS A 85 25.07 -6.11 7.77
C LYS A 85 25.42 -7.58 8.02
N ALA A 86 24.42 -8.46 8.06
CA ALA A 86 24.59 -9.89 8.33
C ALA A 86 24.94 -10.69 7.06
N ASP A 87 24.39 -10.33 5.91
CA ASP A 87 24.66 -10.97 4.62
C ASP A 87 24.84 -9.91 3.53
N LYS A 88 26.09 -9.62 3.19
CA LYS A 88 26.47 -8.61 2.18
C LYS A 88 25.94 -8.89 0.78
N ARG A 89 25.48 -10.11 0.48
CA ARG A 89 24.85 -10.46 -0.80
C ARG A 89 23.42 -9.91 -0.89
N LYS A 90 22.78 -9.64 0.25
CA LYS A 90 21.44 -9.05 0.34
C LYS A 90 21.53 -7.54 0.37
N LYS A 91 20.57 -6.89 -0.28
CA LYS A 91 20.41 -5.43 -0.29
C LYS A 91 19.08 -5.05 0.35
N ASN A 92 19.14 -4.43 1.52
CA ASN A 92 17.95 -3.86 2.15
C ASN A 92 17.49 -2.61 1.39
N LEU A 93 16.19 -2.44 1.37
CA LEU A 93 15.54 -1.27 0.78
C LEU A 93 15.25 -0.25 1.88
N ILE A 94 15.67 0.98 1.69
CA ILE A 94 15.55 2.04 2.69
C ILE A 94 15.00 3.30 2.03
N LEU A 95 14.03 3.94 2.68
CA LEU A 95 13.56 5.26 2.25
C LEU A 95 14.67 6.30 2.43
N THR A 96 14.81 7.16 1.44
CA THR A 96 15.57 8.40 1.57
C THR A 96 14.73 9.43 2.36
N PRO A 97 15.30 10.54 2.83
CA PRO A 97 14.51 11.66 3.36
C PRO A 97 13.43 12.13 2.38
N LYS A 98 13.75 12.22 1.10
CA LYS A 98 12.79 12.54 0.03
C LYS A 98 11.69 11.49 -0.10
N GLY A 99 12.04 10.20 0.02
CA GLY A 99 11.08 9.10 0.01
C GLY A 99 10.15 9.14 1.21
N THR A 100 10.65 9.47 2.39
CA THR A 100 9.85 9.64 3.61
C THR A 100 8.88 10.81 3.48
N GLU A 101 9.33 11.94 2.96
CA GLU A 101 8.46 13.10 2.70
C GLU A 101 7.35 12.76 1.70
N MET A 102 7.69 12.08 0.60
CA MET A 102 6.71 11.63 -0.39
C MET A 102 5.73 10.63 0.24
N MET A 103 6.21 9.68 1.03
CA MET A 103 5.37 8.72 1.73
C MET A 103 4.34 9.41 2.64
N ASN A 104 4.75 10.41 3.40
CA ASN A 104 3.87 11.21 4.26
C ASN A 104 2.82 11.95 3.43
N LYS A 105 3.22 12.61 2.36
CA LYS A 105 2.33 13.34 1.45
C LYS A 105 1.24 12.45 0.85
N ILE A 106 1.60 11.28 0.34
CA ILE A 106 0.60 10.37 -0.26
C ILE A 106 -0.27 9.70 0.80
N THR A 107 0.24 9.51 2.02
CA THR A 107 -0.57 9.03 3.15
C THR A 107 -1.65 10.06 3.52
N GLU A 108 -1.31 11.33 3.64
CA GLU A 108 -2.26 12.41 3.89
C GLU A 108 -3.34 12.46 2.79
N LEU A 109 -2.94 12.38 1.52
CA LEU A 109 -3.88 12.31 0.39
C LEU A 109 -4.82 11.11 0.46
N SER A 110 -4.29 9.95 0.82
CA SER A 110 -5.08 8.73 1.00
C SER A 110 -6.13 8.91 2.10
N PHE A 111 -5.78 9.58 3.21
CA PHE A 111 -6.74 9.92 4.26
C PHE A 111 -7.77 10.95 3.80
N GLU A 112 -7.38 11.98 3.06
CA GLU A 112 -8.32 12.98 2.50
C GLU A 112 -9.36 12.29 1.60
N VAL A 113 -8.92 11.42 0.69
CA VAL A 113 -9.82 10.65 -0.18
C VAL A 113 -10.71 9.73 0.65
N SER A 114 -10.16 9.02 1.64
CA SER A 114 -10.92 8.13 2.51
C SER A 114 -12.00 8.90 3.27
N ASN A 115 -11.67 10.01 3.90
CA ASN A 115 -12.61 10.82 4.67
C ASN A 115 -13.75 11.34 3.78
N LYS A 116 -13.45 11.74 2.55
CA LYS A 116 -14.46 12.17 1.57
C LYS A 116 -15.41 11.04 1.20
N LEU A 117 -14.88 9.84 0.96
CA LEU A 117 -15.68 8.66 0.59
C LEU A 117 -16.47 8.08 1.77
N LEU A 118 -16.01 8.28 3.00
CA LEU A 118 -16.68 7.84 4.23
C LEU A 118 -17.69 8.89 4.77
N SER A 119 -17.85 10.01 4.08
CA SER A 119 -18.78 11.07 4.50
C SER A 119 -20.22 10.53 4.60
N GLY A 120 -20.87 10.79 5.73
CA GLY A 120 -22.24 10.34 6.00
C GLY A 120 -22.35 8.89 6.50
N ILE A 121 -21.24 8.21 6.73
CA ILE A 121 -21.23 6.87 7.34
C ILE A 121 -21.07 7.05 8.86
N GLU A 122 -21.98 6.43 9.62
CA GLU A 122 -21.93 6.46 11.08
C GLU A 122 -20.72 5.67 11.61
N VAL A 123 -20.19 6.09 12.77
CA VAL A 123 -19.00 5.49 13.38
C VAL A 123 -19.20 4.00 13.67
N GLU A 124 -20.38 3.62 14.11
CA GLU A 124 -20.78 2.25 14.41
C GLU A 124 -20.72 1.36 13.17
N ASP A 125 -21.22 1.84 12.04
CA ASP A 125 -21.22 1.13 10.77
C ASP A 125 -19.80 0.99 10.23
N TYR A 126 -18.98 2.04 10.32
CA TYR A 126 -17.58 1.98 9.96
C TYR A 126 -16.81 0.97 10.81
N ASN A 127 -17.05 0.93 12.11
CA ASN A 127 -16.41 -0.05 13.00
C ASN A 127 -16.89 -1.48 12.71
N ALA A 128 -18.17 -1.67 12.38
CA ALA A 128 -18.69 -2.97 11.94
C ALA A 128 -18.03 -3.43 10.63
N PHE A 129 -17.91 -2.55 9.67
CA PHE A 129 -17.22 -2.80 8.41
C PHE A 129 -15.76 -3.21 8.62
N ARG A 130 -15.02 -2.51 9.47
CA ARG A 130 -13.64 -2.88 9.83
C ARG A 130 -13.55 -4.27 10.44
N ARG A 131 -14.45 -4.62 11.36
CA ARG A 131 -14.48 -5.97 11.95
C ARG A 131 -14.69 -7.05 10.90
N VAL A 132 -15.63 -6.83 9.98
CA VAL A 132 -15.89 -7.77 8.86
C VAL A 132 -14.64 -7.96 8.00
N LEU A 133 -13.97 -6.86 7.62
CA LEU A 133 -12.75 -6.94 6.82
C LEU A 133 -11.63 -7.71 7.54
N ASN A 134 -11.44 -7.47 8.84
CA ASN A 134 -10.44 -8.20 9.62
C ASN A 134 -10.74 -9.70 9.65
N THR A 135 -12.00 -10.08 9.89
CA THR A 135 -12.41 -11.50 9.88
C THR A 135 -12.18 -12.14 8.51
N ILE A 136 -12.45 -11.44 7.42
CA ILE A 136 -12.18 -11.93 6.06
C ILE A 136 -10.68 -12.20 5.87
N GLN A 137 -9.81 -11.30 6.33
CA GLN A 137 -8.36 -11.46 6.25
C GLN A 137 -7.88 -12.65 7.08
N GLU A 138 -8.36 -12.79 8.32
CA GLU A 138 -8.05 -13.91 9.21
C GLU A 138 -8.46 -15.26 8.58
N ASN A 139 -9.68 -15.35 8.05
CA ASN A 139 -10.19 -16.54 7.38
C ASN A 139 -9.38 -16.88 6.10
N GLY A 140 -8.84 -15.87 5.43
CA GLY A 140 -7.98 -16.04 4.26
C GLY A 140 -6.53 -16.42 4.58
N GLY A 141 -6.16 -16.50 5.86
CA GLY A 141 -4.80 -16.83 6.31
C GLY A 141 -3.78 -15.70 6.07
N SER A 142 -4.23 -14.49 5.79
CA SER A 142 -3.38 -13.30 5.67
C SER A 142 -3.08 -12.74 7.05
N SER A 143 -1.98 -13.16 7.67
CA SER A 143 -1.38 -12.41 8.77
C SER A 143 -0.51 -11.30 8.16
N ASP A 144 -1.09 -10.13 7.94
CA ASP A 144 -0.39 -8.93 7.48
C ASP A 144 0.49 -8.34 8.61
N GLU A 145 1.51 -9.08 9.05
CA GLU A 145 2.50 -8.59 10.01
C GLU A 145 3.35 -7.42 9.44
N LEU A 146 3.38 -7.27 8.11
CA LEU A 146 4.23 -6.26 7.44
C LEU A 146 3.56 -4.88 7.30
N ILE A 147 2.25 -4.76 7.49
CA ILE A 147 1.52 -3.50 7.28
C ILE A 147 0.95 -2.92 8.60
N ASN A 148 0.84 -3.74 9.65
CA ASN A 148 0.15 -3.37 10.89
C ASN A 148 1.01 -2.62 11.94
N ASN A 149 2.28 -2.35 11.70
CA ASN A 149 3.16 -1.66 12.64
C ASN A 149 3.21 -0.13 12.44
N SER A 150 2.09 0.49 12.10
CA SER A 150 1.98 1.95 12.07
C SER A 150 0.84 2.40 12.99
N ASN A 151 1.12 2.43 14.29
CA ASN A 151 0.44 3.29 15.26
C ASN A 151 1.22 4.58 15.43
#